data_0aaed9ebc35ebee1c9c4f064c99b385e
#
_entry.id   0aaed9ebc35ebee1c9c4f064c99b385e
#
_cell.length_a   1.000
_cell.length_b   1.000
_cell.length_c   1.000
_cell.angle_alpha   90.00
_cell.angle_beta   90.00
_cell.angle_gamma   90.00
#
_symmetry.space_group_name_H-M   'P 1'
#
loop_
_entity.id
_entity.type
_entity.pdbx_description
1 polymer ?
#
loop_
_entity_poly.entity_id
_entity_poly.type
_entity_poly.pdbx_seq_one_letter_code
_entity_poly.pdbx_strand_id
1 'polypeptide(L)'
;MKSLKVLCAVWLVCCAVYVSAEDMPAGYYNAIQGTKDSMLKTALHQIIKGGERYIYGPSTYHTTNKIQNGDTIWKVGDLKAYGTWHGFQSSDQQSDGTIWDMYSTTKRYFPIKGGSAAGMDIEHSLPKSWWGGDENDAYIDLYHLNPADRVANNNKSNYPPGILNDSNKVNNGIFFMGKDKEWNDYAFSVIDEYKGDFARAYFYISTAYHDMKWDASYSKYVTNDSYLTFTPYLIQVLLQWHRIDPVSEKEINRLDAISSIQHNRNPFIEYPELVEYIWGDKQGQAVDLSSLTRTTSADYTIPIDTINPIAYPATDITPNSFTAHWKDQQRDSYLLEVFTIQESGRNDTLIAMPGFKNDIVKGHKQIHWLLEDGTDAPYTLMDGSYAICSSTTSKKRYIRFDNFGKAPKSTYLTIKCCVYKGDQTADLIIRGNNDEVLYEQPLVLDEQFYTFAIPEGTTTISLIQKEIGTKAKGYHRISLQQAYLYSGDYKATIQHVEGSPFTLSTTSYHLTHTQSADQSIYYRITPQGLRTSNTISVVYKPSTDVTDLPTHPTKAQKIIQDGKLYILQDNKIYTVLGQVYEK
;
A
#
# COMPACT_ATOMS: atom_id res chain seq x y z
N MET A 1 -35.79 -0.60 56.41
CA MET A 1 -35.19 -1.52 55.44
C MET A 1 -34.68 -0.72 54.25
N LYS A 2 -33.37 -0.45 54.21
CA LYS A 2 -32.74 0.30 53.13
C LYS A 2 -32.10 -0.70 52.17
N SER A 3 -32.55 -0.70 50.95
CA SER A 3 -31.98 -1.54 49.89
C SER A 3 -30.69 -0.92 49.34
N LEU A 4 -29.60 -1.64 49.51
CA LEU A 4 -28.27 -1.33 48.99
C LEU A 4 -28.22 -1.72 47.50
N LYS A 5 -28.15 -0.76 46.61
CA LYS A 5 -27.87 -1.01 45.18
C LYS A 5 -26.35 -1.13 45.03
N VAL A 6 -25.90 -2.35 44.73
CA VAL A 6 -24.53 -2.63 44.35
C VAL A 6 -24.37 -2.25 42.86
N LEU A 7 -23.55 -1.23 42.61
CA LEU A 7 -23.15 -0.80 41.29
C LEU A 7 -21.93 -1.63 40.89
N CYS A 8 -22.11 -2.66 40.03
CA CYS A 8 -20.99 -3.34 39.42
C CYS A 8 -20.42 -2.45 38.29
N ALA A 9 -19.31 -1.79 38.57
CA ALA A 9 -18.50 -1.17 37.53
C ALA A 9 -17.70 -2.25 36.81
N VAL A 10 -18.12 -2.56 35.59
CA VAL A 10 -17.33 -3.39 34.66
C VAL A 10 -16.19 -2.52 34.14
N TRP A 11 -14.99 -2.76 34.63
CA TRP A 11 -13.77 -2.24 34.04
C TRP A 11 -13.52 -2.99 32.73
N LEU A 12 -13.77 -2.35 31.60
CA LEU A 12 -13.26 -2.77 30.32
C LEU A 12 -11.73 -2.55 30.34
N VAL A 13 -10.98 -3.60 30.65
CA VAL A 13 -9.54 -3.60 30.43
C VAL A 13 -9.36 -3.72 28.91
N CYS A 14 -9.15 -2.59 28.27
CA CYS A 14 -8.60 -2.54 26.92
C CYS A 14 -7.17 -3.07 27.04
N CYS A 15 -6.96 -4.37 26.81
CA CYS A 15 -5.65 -4.92 26.56
C CYS A 15 -5.20 -4.35 25.20
N ALA A 16 -4.53 -3.19 25.23
CA ALA A 16 -3.63 -2.84 24.17
C ALA A 16 -2.61 -3.98 24.10
N VAL A 17 -2.63 -4.74 23.03
CA VAL A 17 -1.56 -5.68 22.71
C VAL A 17 -0.37 -4.78 22.38
N TYR A 18 0.46 -4.51 23.38
CA TYR A 18 1.78 -3.98 23.13
C TYR A 18 2.52 -5.07 22.36
N VAL A 19 2.71 -4.86 21.07
CA VAL A 19 3.75 -5.57 20.33
C VAL A 19 5.04 -5.15 21.03
N SER A 20 5.67 -6.08 21.77
CA SER A 20 6.94 -5.81 22.39
C SER A 20 7.94 -5.46 21.30
N ALA A 21 8.55 -4.28 21.40
CA ALA A 21 9.62 -3.88 20.51
C ALA A 21 10.68 -4.99 20.45
N GLU A 22 11.01 -5.41 19.23
CA GLU A 22 12.13 -6.33 19.02
C GLU A 22 13.42 -5.56 19.28
N ASP A 23 14.10 -5.87 20.40
CA ASP A 23 15.38 -5.27 20.75
C ASP A 23 16.55 -5.90 20.01
N MET A 24 17.55 -5.10 19.70
CA MET A 24 18.76 -5.56 19.02
C MET A 24 19.62 -6.44 19.95
N PRO A 25 20.41 -7.37 19.39
CA PRO A 25 21.33 -8.18 20.19
C PRO A 25 22.24 -7.29 21.04
N ALA A 26 22.54 -7.74 22.23
CA ALA A 26 23.50 -7.06 23.09
C ALA A 26 24.80 -6.80 22.32
N GLY A 27 25.27 -5.56 22.31
CA GLY A 27 26.46 -5.17 21.58
C GLY A 27 26.30 -4.89 20.09
N TYR A 28 25.08 -4.79 19.57
CA TYR A 28 24.83 -4.49 18.15
C TYR A 28 25.58 -3.24 17.66
N TYR A 29 25.67 -2.20 18.47
CA TYR A 29 26.40 -0.98 18.15
C TYR A 29 27.82 -0.92 18.72
N ASN A 30 28.39 -1.98 19.30
CA ASN A 30 29.73 -1.92 19.90
C ASN A 30 30.82 -1.44 18.93
N ALA A 31 30.67 -1.73 17.64
CA ALA A 31 31.64 -1.34 16.62
C ALA A 31 31.78 0.18 16.42
N ILE A 32 30.83 1.01 16.93
CA ILE A 32 30.94 2.47 16.85
C ILE A 32 31.69 3.08 18.03
N GLN A 33 31.95 2.35 19.09
CA GLN A 33 32.65 2.86 20.27
C GLN A 33 34.04 3.42 19.90
N GLY A 34 34.28 4.69 20.23
CA GLY A 34 35.55 5.36 19.96
C GLY A 34 35.76 5.79 18.49
N THR A 35 34.81 5.51 17.59
CA THR A 35 34.87 5.95 16.20
C THR A 35 34.37 7.39 16.06
N LYS A 36 34.73 8.07 14.96
CA LYS A 36 34.31 9.43 14.63
C LYS A 36 34.25 9.64 13.13
N ASP A 37 33.52 10.65 12.69
CA ASP A 37 33.50 11.13 11.32
C ASP A 37 33.24 10.00 10.30
N SER A 38 34.07 9.90 9.26
CA SER A 38 33.94 8.85 8.24
C SER A 38 34.06 7.44 8.77
N MET A 39 34.88 7.23 9.82
CA MET A 39 35.00 5.92 10.47
C MET A 39 33.70 5.52 11.16
N LEU A 40 33.03 6.46 11.83
CA LEU A 40 31.73 6.24 12.44
C LEU A 40 30.68 5.84 11.39
N LYS A 41 30.59 6.62 10.31
CA LYS A 41 29.62 6.30 9.24
C LYS A 41 29.89 4.95 8.61
N THR A 42 31.18 4.60 8.38
CA THR A 42 31.57 3.28 7.87
C THR A 42 31.22 2.15 8.84
N ALA A 43 31.45 2.34 10.14
CA ALA A 43 31.07 1.36 11.16
C ALA A 43 29.55 1.14 11.19
N LEU A 44 28.77 2.21 11.15
CA LEU A 44 27.30 2.14 11.05
C LEU A 44 26.87 1.43 9.77
N HIS A 45 27.47 1.76 8.62
CA HIS A 45 27.20 1.04 7.37
C HIS A 45 27.39 -0.47 7.52
N GLN A 46 28.50 -0.90 8.13
CA GLN A 46 28.77 -2.33 8.32
C GLN A 46 27.74 -3.01 9.23
N ILE A 47 27.18 -2.28 10.19
CA ILE A 47 26.14 -2.79 11.11
C ILE A 47 24.79 -2.93 10.37
N ILE A 48 24.42 -1.93 9.57
CA ILE A 48 23.05 -1.82 9.03
C ILE A 48 22.91 -2.28 7.57
N LYS A 49 24.01 -2.57 6.88
CA LYS A 49 23.96 -3.08 5.51
C LYS A 49 23.36 -4.48 5.44
N GLY A 50 22.66 -4.75 4.38
CA GLY A 50 22.04 -6.06 4.16
C GLY A 50 20.68 -6.18 4.86
N GLY A 51 20.30 -7.41 5.19
CA GLY A 51 18.98 -7.75 5.70
C GLY A 51 18.01 -8.16 4.58
N GLU A 52 16.83 -8.60 5.00
CA GLU A 52 15.78 -9.01 4.06
C GLU A 52 15.06 -7.80 3.46
N ARG A 53 14.57 -7.96 2.24
CA ARG A 53 13.78 -6.93 1.55
C ARG A 53 12.53 -7.55 0.95
N TYR A 54 11.43 -6.85 1.08
CA TYR A 54 10.22 -7.17 0.34
C TYR A 54 10.34 -6.68 -1.10
N ILE A 55 9.66 -7.34 -2.03
CA ILE A 55 9.60 -6.85 -3.40
C ILE A 55 8.82 -5.54 -3.49
N TYR A 56 9.14 -4.72 -4.47
CA TYR A 56 8.40 -3.48 -4.70
C TYR A 56 6.96 -3.75 -5.13
N GLY A 57 6.03 -3.02 -4.54
CA GLY A 57 4.61 -3.12 -4.87
C GLY A 57 3.82 -4.10 -3.99
N PRO A 58 2.73 -4.67 -4.49
CA PRO A 58 1.94 -5.66 -3.78
C PRO A 58 2.65 -7.00 -3.69
N SER A 59 2.29 -7.82 -2.70
CA SER A 59 2.75 -9.20 -2.59
C SER A 59 2.43 -9.97 -3.88
N THR A 60 3.35 -10.82 -4.29
CA THR A 60 3.17 -11.66 -5.49
C THR A 60 2.87 -13.10 -5.08
N TYR A 61 2.08 -13.75 -5.92
CA TYR A 61 1.66 -15.11 -5.73
C TYR A 61 2.01 -15.94 -6.97
N HIS A 62 2.29 -17.22 -6.80
CA HIS A 62 2.37 -18.13 -7.93
C HIS A 62 1.01 -18.20 -8.61
N THR A 63 0.96 -17.85 -9.88
CA THR A 63 -0.27 -17.95 -10.69
C THR A 63 -0.14 -19.16 -11.62
N THR A 64 -1.09 -20.07 -11.51
CA THR A 64 -1.22 -21.15 -12.50
C THR A 64 -2.34 -20.78 -13.48
N ASN A 65 -2.00 -20.71 -14.76
CA ASN A 65 -3.00 -20.54 -15.81
C ASN A 65 -3.68 -21.88 -16.06
N LYS A 66 -4.99 -21.90 -15.99
CA LYS A 66 -5.79 -23.00 -16.49
C LYS A 66 -6.66 -22.50 -17.63
N ILE A 67 -6.52 -23.08 -18.81
CA ILE A 67 -7.43 -22.79 -19.91
C ILE A 67 -8.64 -23.70 -19.73
N GLN A 68 -9.82 -23.13 -19.58
CA GLN A 68 -11.07 -23.85 -19.51
C GLN A 68 -12.06 -23.17 -20.46
N ASN A 69 -12.59 -23.94 -21.42
CA ASN A 69 -13.52 -23.48 -22.46
C ASN A 69 -13.00 -22.29 -23.31
N GLY A 70 -11.67 -22.21 -23.54
CA GLY A 70 -11.05 -21.11 -24.28
C GLY A 70 -10.73 -19.87 -23.46
N ASP A 71 -11.18 -19.78 -22.20
CA ASP A 71 -10.89 -18.69 -21.29
C ASP A 71 -9.70 -19.02 -20.38
N THR A 72 -8.87 -18.02 -20.13
CA THR A 72 -7.77 -18.15 -19.15
C THR A 72 -8.31 -17.91 -17.75
N ILE A 73 -8.41 -18.97 -16.96
CA ILE A 73 -8.77 -18.88 -15.54
C ILE A 73 -7.49 -18.79 -14.73
N TRP A 74 -7.35 -17.66 -14.03
CA TRP A 74 -6.24 -17.45 -13.12
C TRP A 74 -6.54 -18.08 -11.76
N LYS A 75 -5.72 -19.02 -11.34
CA LYS A 75 -5.73 -19.51 -9.96
C LYS A 75 -4.60 -18.81 -9.21
N VAL A 76 -4.94 -18.02 -8.20
CA VAL A 76 -3.95 -17.49 -7.27
C VAL A 76 -3.41 -18.68 -6.46
N GLY A 77 -2.11 -18.94 -6.63
CA GLY A 77 -1.40 -20.00 -5.92
C GLY A 77 -0.75 -19.48 -4.64
N ASP A 78 0.31 -20.17 -4.22
CA ASP A 78 1.07 -19.85 -3.01
C ASP A 78 1.70 -18.46 -3.08
N LEU A 79 1.92 -17.84 -1.91
CA LEU A 79 2.69 -16.61 -1.79
C LEU A 79 4.09 -16.83 -2.36
N LYS A 80 4.49 -15.99 -3.31
CA LYS A 80 5.82 -16.00 -3.92
C LYS A 80 6.77 -15.07 -3.18
N ALA A 81 6.31 -13.86 -2.91
CA ALA A 81 7.07 -12.87 -2.16
C ALA A 81 6.13 -11.83 -1.54
N TYR A 82 6.47 -11.33 -0.36
CA TYR A 82 5.81 -10.18 0.23
C TYR A 82 6.21 -8.89 -0.50
N GLY A 83 5.25 -8.01 -0.70
CA GLY A 83 5.47 -6.69 -1.27
C GLY A 83 5.57 -5.59 -0.23
N THR A 84 6.10 -4.43 -0.61
CA THR A 84 6.23 -3.25 0.26
C THR A 84 4.90 -2.82 0.87
N TRP A 85 3.78 -2.98 0.15
CA TRP A 85 2.44 -2.71 0.70
C TRP A 85 2.07 -3.58 1.91
N HIS A 86 2.58 -4.81 1.94
CA HIS A 86 2.42 -5.67 3.12
C HIS A 86 3.28 -5.17 4.29
N GLY A 87 4.49 -4.68 3.99
CA GLY A 87 5.34 -4.04 5.00
C GLY A 87 4.65 -2.83 5.63
N PHE A 88 4.06 -1.96 4.82
CA PHE A 88 3.33 -0.78 5.30
C PHE A 88 2.14 -1.09 6.21
N GLN A 89 1.47 -2.24 6.03
CA GLN A 89 0.43 -2.66 6.96
C GLN A 89 0.97 -2.85 8.39
N SER A 90 2.23 -3.22 8.53
CA SER A 90 2.87 -3.39 9.83
C SER A 90 3.49 -2.09 10.36
N SER A 91 4.04 -1.26 9.48
CA SER A 91 4.84 -0.10 9.86
C SER A 91 4.07 1.24 9.81
N ASP A 92 3.02 1.34 9.00
CA ASP A 92 2.37 2.62 8.69
C ASP A 92 0.84 2.58 8.90
N GLN A 93 0.33 1.64 9.71
CA GLN A 93 -1.07 1.63 10.12
C GLN A 93 -1.23 2.27 11.50
N GLN A 94 -2.17 3.22 11.60
CA GLN A 94 -2.52 3.86 12.85
C GLN A 94 -3.48 2.99 13.68
N SER A 95 -3.63 3.31 14.95
CA SER A 95 -4.51 2.58 15.89
C SER A 95 -5.99 2.62 15.50
N ASP A 96 -6.42 3.65 14.74
CA ASP A 96 -7.78 3.75 14.19
C ASP A 96 -7.95 2.99 12.86
N GLY A 97 -6.92 2.26 12.42
CA GLY A 97 -6.89 1.49 11.18
C GLY A 97 -6.58 2.30 9.94
N THR A 98 -6.42 3.62 10.04
CA THR A 98 -6.05 4.45 8.90
C THR A 98 -4.56 4.30 8.57
N ILE A 99 -4.21 4.60 7.32
CA ILE A 99 -2.82 4.64 6.86
C ILE A 99 -2.18 5.94 7.33
N TRP A 100 -0.96 5.85 7.82
CA TRP A 100 -0.17 7.03 8.15
C TRP A 100 0.41 7.64 6.87
N ASP A 101 -0.18 8.73 6.43
CA ASP A 101 0.22 9.46 5.22
C ASP A 101 0.85 10.80 5.63
N MET A 102 2.16 10.92 5.49
CA MET A 102 2.90 12.16 5.80
C MET A 102 2.78 13.24 4.71
N TYR A 103 1.99 12.99 3.68
CA TYR A 103 1.81 13.89 2.54
C TYR A 103 0.39 14.45 2.42
N SER A 104 -0.58 13.92 3.19
CA SER A 104 -1.98 14.32 3.06
C SER A 104 -2.77 14.02 4.34
N THR A 105 -3.80 14.84 4.61
CA THR A 105 -4.78 14.59 5.68
C THR A 105 -5.89 13.64 5.28
N THR A 106 -5.89 13.16 4.03
CA THR A 106 -6.95 12.28 3.52
C THR A 106 -6.85 10.92 4.17
N LYS A 107 -7.85 10.55 4.96
CA LYS A 107 -7.91 9.23 5.61
C LYS A 107 -8.10 8.12 4.58
N ARG A 108 -7.20 7.14 4.61
CA ARG A 108 -7.25 5.94 3.77
C ARG A 108 -6.98 4.70 4.61
N TYR A 109 -7.37 3.55 4.08
CA TYR A 109 -7.27 2.26 4.77
C TYR A 109 -6.58 1.24 3.89
N PHE A 110 -5.82 0.34 4.49
CA PHE A 110 -5.29 -0.80 3.75
C PHE A 110 -6.43 -1.73 3.34
N PRO A 111 -6.40 -2.24 2.09
CA PRO A 111 -7.37 -3.24 1.66
C PRO A 111 -7.27 -4.50 2.54
N ILE A 112 -8.39 -5.02 3.04
CA ILE A 112 -8.43 -6.22 3.89
C ILE A 112 -7.76 -7.42 3.20
N LYS A 113 -7.92 -7.54 1.89
CA LYS A 113 -7.32 -8.61 1.07
C LYS A 113 -5.84 -8.38 0.74
N GLY A 114 -5.22 -7.34 1.29
CA GLY A 114 -3.87 -6.93 0.95
C GLY A 114 -3.79 -6.17 -0.38
N GLY A 115 -2.61 -5.69 -0.73
CA GLY A 115 -2.35 -4.92 -1.93
C GLY A 115 -2.24 -3.42 -1.70
N SER A 116 -2.20 -2.64 -2.77
CA SER A 116 -2.06 -1.19 -2.72
C SER A 116 -3.34 -0.50 -2.25
N ALA A 117 -3.20 0.53 -1.44
CA ALA A 117 -4.31 1.38 -1.06
C ALA A 117 -4.74 2.30 -2.22
N ALA A 118 -6.04 2.46 -2.40
CA ALA A 118 -6.57 3.30 -3.48
C ALA A 118 -6.15 4.76 -3.32
N GLY A 119 -5.69 5.38 -4.41
CA GLY A 119 -5.25 6.78 -4.43
C GLY A 119 -3.91 7.04 -3.74
N MET A 120 -3.15 5.99 -3.42
CA MET A 120 -1.81 6.08 -2.86
C MET A 120 -0.77 5.40 -3.74
N ASP A 121 0.46 5.82 -3.59
CA ASP A 121 1.64 5.23 -4.22
C ASP A 121 2.69 4.89 -3.15
N ILE A 122 3.69 4.11 -3.55
CA ILE A 122 4.90 3.91 -2.77
C ILE A 122 5.83 5.07 -3.10
N GLU A 123 6.10 5.90 -2.11
CA GLU A 123 6.98 7.05 -2.27
C GLU A 123 8.38 6.76 -1.75
N HIS A 124 9.37 7.09 -2.57
CA HIS A 124 10.77 7.15 -2.16
C HIS A 124 11.05 8.54 -1.58
N SER A 125 11.15 8.68 -0.25
CA SER A 125 11.43 9.97 0.38
C SER A 125 12.71 10.60 -0.16
N LEU A 126 13.80 9.83 -0.27
CA LEU A 126 14.95 10.16 -1.10
C LEU A 126 14.68 9.65 -2.53
N PRO A 127 14.57 10.53 -3.52
CA PRO A 127 14.12 10.15 -4.85
C PRO A 127 15.03 9.14 -5.54
N LYS A 128 14.47 8.05 -6.03
CA LYS A 128 15.24 6.99 -6.72
C LYS A 128 16.03 7.49 -7.94
N SER A 129 15.54 8.51 -8.61
CA SER A 129 16.24 9.10 -9.75
C SER A 129 17.62 9.66 -9.37
N TRP A 130 17.87 9.97 -8.09
CA TRP A 130 19.16 10.51 -7.66
C TRP A 130 20.30 9.50 -7.75
N TRP A 131 19.98 8.20 -7.82
CA TRP A 131 20.97 7.13 -8.13
C TRP A 131 20.72 6.42 -9.46
N GLY A 132 20.00 7.08 -10.39
CA GLY A 132 19.73 6.56 -11.73
C GLY A 132 18.49 5.66 -11.81
N GLY A 133 17.82 5.39 -10.69
CA GLY A 133 16.58 4.60 -10.63
C GLY A 133 16.78 3.09 -10.67
N ASP A 134 18.02 2.61 -10.51
CA ASP A 134 18.30 1.17 -10.45
C ASP A 134 17.53 0.50 -9.31
N GLU A 135 16.95 -0.67 -9.60
CA GLU A 135 16.19 -1.49 -8.65
C GLU A 135 17.15 -2.32 -7.76
N ASN A 136 17.96 -1.61 -6.98
CA ASN A 136 18.86 -2.17 -5.97
C ASN A 136 18.16 -2.27 -4.60
N ASP A 137 18.88 -2.66 -3.55
CA ASP A 137 18.32 -2.79 -2.20
C ASP A 137 17.75 -1.47 -1.66
N ALA A 138 18.34 -0.31 -2.04
CA ALA A 138 17.79 0.99 -1.67
C ALA A 138 16.40 1.23 -2.26
N TYR A 139 16.13 0.71 -3.46
CA TYR A 139 14.84 0.84 -4.14
C TYR A 139 13.67 0.23 -3.35
N ILE A 140 13.95 -0.75 -2.50
CA ILE A 140 12.95 -1.52 -1.76
C ILE A 140 13.14 -1.43 -0.24
N ASP A 141 13.96 -0.50 0.24
CA ASP A 141 14.22 -0.30 1.67
C ASP A 141 13.08 0.49 2.35
N LEU A 142 12.36 -0.16 3.28
CA LEU A 142 11.22 0.40 3.96
C LEU A 142 11.55 1.63 4.83
N TYR A 143 12.80 1.82 5.25
CA TYR A 143 13.18 2.97 6.07
C TYR A 143 13.05 4.33 5.35
N HIS A 144 12.95 4.34 4.02
CA HIS A 144 12.68 5.56 3.28
C HIS A 144 11.50 5.43 2.29
N LEU A 145 10.86 4.27 2.22
CA LEU A 145 9.62 4.10 1.50
C LEU A 145 8.44 4.46 2.40
N ASN A 146 7.47 5.18 1.86
CA ASN A 146 6.28 5.57 2.60
C ASN A 146 5.03 5.37 1.73
N PRO A 147 3.88 4.99 2.34
CA PRO A 147 2.61 5.10 1.65
C PRO A 147 2.25 6.59 1.55
N ALA A 148 2.06 7.10 0.34
CA ALA A 148 1.87 8.53 0.11
C ALA A 148 0.67 8.80 -0.77
N ASP A 149 -0.03 9.90 -0.51
CA ASP A 149 -1.02 10.45 -1.42
C ASP A 149 -0.41 10.61 -2.82
N ARG A 150 -1.07 10.03 -3.83
CA ARG A 150 -0.55 10.03 -5.21
C ARG A 150 -0.35 11.42 -5.77
N VAL A 151 -1.24 12.37 -5.45
CA VAL A 151 -1.15 13.73 -5.97
C VAL A 151 0.03 14.46 -5.34
N ALA A 152 0.21 14.32 -4.02
CA ALA A 152 1.34 14.92 -3.33
C ALA A 152 2.66 14.28 -3.77
N ASN A 153 2.71 12.96 -3.92
CA ASN A 153 3.86 12.23 -4.45
C ASN A 153 4.24 12.72 -5.86
N ASN A 154 3.28 12.80 -6.78
CA ASN A 154 3.52 13.31 -8.12
C ASN A 154 4.02 14.75 -8.12
N ASN A 155 3.50 15.60 -7.22
CA ASN A 155 3.98 16.97 -7.07
C ASN A 155 5.40 17.03 -6.51
N LYS A 156 5.71 16.18 -5.48
CA LYS A 156 7.06 16.10 -4.94
C LYS A 156 8.07 15.68 -6.01
N SER A 157 7.70 14.72 -6.87
CA SER A 157 8.59 14.25 -7.93
C SER A 157 9.98 13.91 -7.36
N ASN A 158 11.05 14.43 -7.98
CA ASN A 158 12.43 14.26 -7.55
C ASN A 158 13.03 15.50 -6.86
N TYR A 159 12.19 16.41 -6.40
CA TYR A 159 12.65 17.62 -5.72
C TYR A 159 13.19 17.31 -4.32
N PRO A 160 14.22 18.05 -3.86
CA PRO A 160 14.81 17.90 -2.54
C PRO A 160 13.90 18.46 -1.43
N PRO A 161 14.14 18.06 -0.18
CA PRO A 161 13.65 18.83 0.98
C PRO A 161 14.32 20.21 0.99
N GLY A 162 13.61 21.25 1.40
CA GLY A 162 14.12 22.60 1.38
C GLY A 162 13.47 23.58 2.35
N ILE A 163 14.04 24.77 2.44
CA ILE A 163 13.50 25.91 3.19
C ILE A 163 12.80 26.82 2.16
N LEU A 164 11.48 26.75 2.13
CA LEU A 164 10.70 27.42 1.10
C LEU A 164 10.62 28.93 1.35
N ASN A 165 10.80 29.73 0.30
CA ASN A 165 10.47 31.16 0.30
C ASN A 165 8.97 31.39 0.24
N ASP A 166 8.27 30.51 -0.49
CA ASP A 166 6.82 30.49 -0.61
C ASP A 166 6.36 29.03 -0.83
N SER A 167 5.09 28.79 -0.66
CA SER A 167 4.45 27.48 -0.90
C SER A 167 3.35 27.58 -1.97
N ASN A 168 3.51 28.48 -2.93
CA ASN A 168 2.46 28.81 -3.89
C ASN A 168 2.24 27.71 -4.92
N LYS A 169 3.20 26.80 -5.13
CA LYS A 169 3.03 25.69 -6.07
C LYS A 169 2.08 24.63 -5.55
N VAL A 170 2.27 24.18 -4.29
CA VAL A 170 1.39 23.22 -3.61
C VAL A 170 1.33 23.56 -2.13
N ASN A 171 0.15 23.53 -1.56
CA ASN A 171 -0.08 23.63 -0.12
C ASN A 171 -1.40 22.90 0.18
N ASN A 172 -1.32 21.72 0.80
CA ASN A 172 -2.49 20.97 1.25
C ASN A 172 -2.62 20.92 2.79
N GLY A 173 -1.87 21.77 3.48
CA GLY A 173 -1.85 21.86 4.95
C GLY A 173 -0.86 20.91 5.64
N ILE A 174 -0.35 19.89 4.96
CA ILE A 174 0.66 18.94 5.46
C ILE A 174 1.92 19.02 4.59
N PHE A 175 1.74 18.99 3.28
CA PHE A 175 2.79 18.97 2.28
C PHE A 175 2.79 20.28 1.50
N PHE A 176 3.97 20.83 1.30
CA PHE A 176 4.19 22.13 0.66
C PHE A 176 5.23 22.00 -0.45
N MET A 177 5.03 22.74 -1.52
CA MET A 177 6.05 22.96 -2.55
C MET A 177 6.16 24.43 -2.90
N GLY A 178 7.37 24.86 -3.12
CA GLY A 178 7.66 26.23 -3.50
C GLY A 178 9.11 26.37 -3.98
N LYS A 179 9.54 27.61 -4.18
CA LYS A 179 10.94 27.93 -4.43
C LYS A 179 11.74 27.84 -3.14
N ASP A 180 12.83 27.10 -3.19
CA ASP A 180 13.77 27.05 -2.09
C ASP A 180 14.53 28.38 -1.97
N LYS A 181 14.88 28.70 -0.72
CA LYS A 181 15.50 29.97 -0.36
C LYS A 181 16.90 30.15 -0.96
N GLU A 182 17.69 29.09 -1.00
CA GLU A 182 19.09 29.13 -1.46
C GLU A 182 19.20 28.71 -2.92
N TRP A 183 18.57 27.60 -3.31
CA TRP A 183 18.68 27.08 -4.66
C TRP A 183 17.91 27.87 -5.70
N ASN A 184 16.92 28.65 -5.29
CA ASN A 184 15.97 29.33 -6.18
C ASN A 184 15.32 28.37 -7.20
N ASP A 185 15.21 27.12 -6.82
CA ASP A 185 14.60 26.03 -7.56
C ASP A 185 13.47 25.42 -6.72
N TYR A 186 12.68 24.53 -7.29
CA TYR A 186 11.63 23.90 -6.51
C TYR A 186 12.21 22.93 -5.47
N ALA A 187 11.62 22.96 -4.29
CA ALA A 187 11.84 22.04 -3.20
C ALA A 187 10.51 21.71 -2.53
N PHE A 188 10.48 20.65 -1.74
CA PHE A 188 9.33 20.36 -0.89
C PHE A 188 9.63 20.64 0.58
N SER A 189 8.57 20.83 1.34
CA SER A 189 8.58 20.85 2.79
C SER A 189 7.32 20.15 3.30
N VAL A 190 7.34 19.78 4.55
CA VAL A 190 6.19 19.21 5.28
C VAL A 190 5.97 20.01 6.56
N ILE A 191 4.90 19.73 7.28
CA ILE A 191 4.71 20.27 8.65
C ILE A 191 5.88 19.85 9.54
N ASP A 192 6.12 20.62 10.59
CA ASP A 192 7.28 20.40 11.48
C ASP A 192 7.32 18.99 12.06
N GLU A 193 6.16 18.40 12.37
CA GLU A 193 5.98 17.06 12.93
C GLU A 193 6.59 15.91 12.08
N TYR A 194 6.82 16.13 10.77
CA TYR A 194 7.35 15.08 9.88
C TYR A 194 8.74 15.40 9.31
N LYS A 195 9.29 16.55 9.64
CA LYS A 195 10.59 16.98 9.11
C LYS A 195 11.72 16.04 9.53
N GLY A 196 11.74 15.67 10.80
CA GLY A 196 12.73 14.75 11.36
C GLY A 196 12.65 13.36 10.76
N ASP A 197 11.42 12.85 10.54
CA ASP A 197 11.20 11.57 9.85
C ASP A 197 11.93 11.52 8.50
N PHE A 198 11.73 12.56 7.68
CA PHE A 198 12.41 12.66 6.38
C PHE A 198 13.92 12.80 6.53
N ALA A 199 14.38 13.65 7.42
CA ALA A 199 15.82 13.88 7.62
C ALA A 199 16.53 12.58 8.05
N ARG A 200 15.98 11.85 8.99
CA ARG A 200 16.52 10.57 9.47
C ARG A 200 16.46 9.46 8.42
N ALA A 201 15.48 9.49 7.53
CA ALA A 201 15.44 8.59 6.37
C ALA A 201 16.56 8.91 5.35
N TYR A 202 16.82 10.19 5.07
CA TYR A 202 17.93 10.61 4.20
C TYR A 202 19.29 10.21 4.79
N PHE A 203 19.53 10.50 6.07
CA PHE A 203 20.77 10.10 6.75
C PHE A 203 20.95 8.58 6.76
N TYR A 204 19.88 7.83 6.97
CA TYR A 204 19.92 6.37 6.91
C TYR A 204 20.33 5.86 5.52
N ILE A 205 19.65 6.28 4.45
CA ILE A 205 19.97 5.83 3.09
C ILE A 205 21.40 6.19 2.71
N SER A 206 21.86 7.39 3.04
CA SER A 206 23.25 7.80 2.77
C SER A 206 24.29 6.98 3.56
N THR A 207 23.88 6.33 4.63
CA THR A 207 24.75 5.47 5.46
C THR A 207 24.65 4.01 5.07
N ALA A 208 23.44 3.48 4.93
CA ALA A 208 23.21 2.09 4.54
C ALA A 208 23.78 1.78 3.15
N TYR A 209 23.78 2.78 2.26
CA TYR A 209 24.23 2.67 0.88
C TYR A 209 25.35 3.68 0.57
N HIS A 210 26.32 3.80 1.45
CA HIS A 210 27.37 4.83 1.40
C HIS A 210 28.29 4.74 0.17
N ASP A 211 28.35 3.60 -0.47
CA ASP A 211 29.11 3.31 -1.69
C ASP A 211 28.28 3.43 -2.98
N MET A 212 27.00 3.80 -2.85
CA MET A 212 26.11 4.00 -3.98
C MET A 212 26.63 5.13 -4.88
N LYS A 213 26.47 4.93 -6.21
CA LYS A 213 26.81 5.97 -7.18
C LYS A 213 25.60 6.88 -7.40
N TRP A 214 25.84 8.17 -7.26
CA TRP A 214 24.83 9.19 -7.46
C TRP A 214 24.90 9.74 -8.88
N ASP A 215 23.72 9.99 -9.49
CA ASP A 215 23.61 10.55 -10.82
C ASP A 215 24.10 12.00 -10.82
N ALA A 216 25.01 12.33 -11.73
CA ALA A 216 25.61 13.66 -11.87
C ALA A 216 24.59 14.78 -12.11
N SER A 217 23.39 14.46 -12.62
CA SER A 217 22.30 15.42 -12.80
C SER A 217 21.80 16.00 -11.47
N TYR A 218 22.06 15.31 -10.36
CA TYR A 218 21.68 15.73 -9.00
C TYR A 218 22.86 16.22 -8.15
N SER A 219 24.00 16.52 -8.78
CA SER A 219 25.21 17.03 -8.10
C SER A 219 24.97 18.31 -7.27
N LYS A 220 23.86 18.99 -7.50
CA LYS A 220 23.37 20.12 -6.70
C LYS A 220 22.94 19.71 -5.29
N TYR A 221 22.60 18.43 -5.08
CA TYR A 221 22.06 17.89 -3.84
C TYR A 221 22.94 16.80 -3.24
N VAL A 222 23.49 15.92 -4.08
CA VAL A 222 24.29 14.76 -3.67
C VAL A 222 25.67 14.77 -4.32
N THR A 223 26.63 14.21 -3.64
CA THR A 223 28.00 14.03 -4.12
C THR A 223 28.39 12.57 -4.05
N ASN A 224 29.44 12.15 -4.77
CA ASN A 224 30.00 10.81 -4.65
C ASN A 224 31.03 10.69 -3.50
N ASP A 225 31.00 11.61 -2.54
CA ASP A 225 31.71 11.46 -1.28
C ASP A 225 30.93 10.53 -0.36
N SER A 226 31.49 9.35 -0.09
CA SER A 226 30.88 8.34 0.76
C SER A 226 30.70 8.80 2.22
N TYR A 227 31.49 9.79 2.68
CA TYR A 227 31.38 10.29 4.04
C TYR A 227 30.20 11.24 4.19
N LEU A 228 30.22 12.40 3.53
CA LEU A 228 29.14 13.40 3.70
C LEU A 228 27.93 13.11 2.83
N THR A 229 28.14 12.60 1.62
CA THR A 229 27.13 12.26 0.61
C THR A 229 26.34 13.45 0.10
N PHE A 230 25.78 14.28 0.98
CA PHE A 230 24.97 15.44 0.63
C PHE A 230 25.82 16.71 0.51
N THR A 231 25.34 17.66 -0.31
CA THR A 231 25.95 18.98 -0.39
C THR A 231 25.78 19.76 0.93
N PRO A 232 26.65 20.73 1.23
CA PRO A 232 26.60 21.46 2.50
C PRO A 232 25.24 22.09 2.81
N TYR A 233 24.57 22.64 1.80
CA TYR A 233 23.26 23.24 2.02
C TYR A 233 22.18 22.19 2.30
N LEU A 234 22.18 21.05 1.60
CA LEU A 234 21.23 19.98 1.90
C LEU A 234 21.48 19.40 3.30
N ILE A 235 22.74 19.26 3.72
CA ILE A 235 23.08 18.87 5.12
C ILE A 235 22.47 19.88 6.09
N GLN A 236 22.61 21.16 5.84
CA GLN A 236 22.05 22.21 6.70
C GLN A 236 20.51 22.08 6.82
N VAL A 237 19.82 21.87 5.70
CA VAL A 237 18.36 21.66 5.68
C VAL A 237 17.98 20.41 6.52
N LEU A 238 18.66 19.29 6.27
CA LEU A 238 18.37 18.04 6.97
C LEU A 238 18.68 18.11 8.46
N LEU A 239 19.77 18.77 8.87
CA LEU A 239 20.08 19.01 10.28
C LEU A 239 19.03 19.90 10.95
N GLN A 240 18.60 20.96 10.26
CA GLN A 240 17.51 21.80 10.78
C GLN A 240 16.22 21.00 10.96
N TRP A 241 15.86 20.16 9.99
CA TRP A 241 14.68 19.33 10.05
C TRP A 241 14.78 18.29 11.19
N HIS A 242 15.93 17.64 11.32
CA HIS A 242 16.22 16.69 12.39
C HIS A 242 16.10 17.31 13.80
N ARG A 243 16.61 18.55 13.97
CA ARG A 243 16.60 19.26 15.25
C ARG A 243 15.24 19.83 15.63
N ILE A 244 14.43 20.24 14.64
CA ILE A 244 13.08 20.77 14.86
C ILE A 244 12.13 19.66 15.30
N ASP A 245 12.30 18.47 14.75
CA ASP A 245 11.41 17.34 14.96
C ASP A 245 12.16 16.15 15.59
N PRO A 246 12.19 16.07 16.91
CA PRO A 246 12.75 14.94 17.64
C PRO A 246 12.02 13.64 17.30
N VAL A 247 12.69 12.51 17.53
CA VAL A 247 12.11 11.17 17.28
C VAL A 247 10.78 11.02 18.01
N SER A 248 9.76 10.68 17.27
CA SER A 248 8.39 10.48 17.73
C SER A 248 8.10 9.02 18.07
N GLU A 249 7.03 8.78 18.83
CA GLU A 249 6.52 7.40 19.06
C GLU A 249 6.17 6.68 17.74
N LYS A 250 5.68 7.41 16.75
CA LYS A 250 5.43 6.88 15.41
C LYS A 250 6.71 6.31 14.79
N GLU A 251 7.82 7.03 14.84
CA GLU A 251 9.09 6.56 14.28
C GLU A 251 9.63 5.34 15.03
N ILE A 252 9.48 5.31 16.36
CA ILE A 252 9.87 4.15 17.18
C ILE A 252 9.05 2.92 16.78
N ASN A 253 7.73 3.05 16.72
CA ASN A 253 6.86 1.95 16.31
C ASN A 253 7.16 1.48 14.87
N ARG A 254 7.43 2.43 13.97
CA ARG A 254 7.82 2.14 12.59
C ARG A 254 9.19 1.46 12.51
N LEU A 255 10.16 1.93 13.29
CA LEU A 255 11.49 1.33 13.43
C LEU A 255 11.39 -0.15 13.84
N ASP A 256 10.58 -0.46 14.86
CA ASP A 256 10.42 -1.82 15.38
C ASP A 256 9.71 -2.72 14.35
N ALA A 257 8.65 -2.24 13.71
CA ALA A 257 7.96 -2.98 12.66
C ALA A 257 8.87 -3.27 11.46
N ILE A 258 9.64 -2.29 11.00
CA ILE A 258 10.58 -2.49 9.87
C ILE A 258 11.73 -3.40 10.28
N SER A 259 12.26 -3.25 11.50
CA SER A 259 13.33 -4.12 12.01
C SER A 259 12.92 -5.59 12.00
N SER A 260 11.68 -5.90 12.36
CA SER A 260 11.14 -7.26 12.31
C SER A 260 11.02 -7.82 10.88
N ILE A 261 11.01 -6.94 9.87
CA ILE A 261 10.95 -7.30 8.45
C ILE A 261 12.35 -7.39 7.84
N GLN A 262 13.17 -6.36 8.07
CA GLN A 262 14.45 -6.16 7.38
C GLN A 262 15.65 -6.64 8.19
N HIS A 263 15.48 -6.93 9.48
CA HIS A 263 16.53 -7.40 10.42
C HIS A 263 17.70 -6.43 10.54
N ASN A 264 17.47 -5.16 10.30
CA ASN A 264 18.38 -4.06 10.57
C ASN A 264 17.61 -2.90 11.20
N ARG A 265 18.30 -1.89 11.72
CA ARG A 265 17.67 -0.75 12.38
C ARG A 265 18.21 0.55 11.81
N ASN A 266 17.38 1.60 11.83
CA ASN A 266 17.85 2.94 11.54
C ASN A 266 18.52 3.54 12.79
N PRO A 267 19.87 3.69 12.80
CA PRO A 267 20.60 4.17 13.97
C PRO A 267 20.25 5.63 14.32
N PHE A 268 19.75 6.40 13.38
CA PHE A 268 19.41 7.80 13.58
C PHE A 268 18.01 8.01 14.18
N ILE A 269 17.20 6.96 14.24
CA ILE A 269 16.00 6.91 15.07
C ILE A 269 16.36 6.41 16.48
N GLU A 270 17.20 5.39 16.57
CA GLU A 270 17.53 4.74 17.84
C GLU A 270 18.50 5.57 18.70
N TYR A 271 19.49 6.19 18.06
CA TYR A 271 20.44 7.13 18.67
C TYR A 271 20.52 8.40 17.83
N PRO A 272 19.53 9.29 17.91
CA PRO A 272 19.44 10.47 17.04
C PRO A 272 20.66 11.39 17.13
N GLU A 273 21.35 11.40 18.27
CA GLU A 273 22.58 12.16 18.44
C GLU A 273 23.71 11.77 17.46
N LEU A 274 23.69 10.55 16.89
CA LEU A 274 24.70 10.10 15.92
C LEU A 274 24.73 10.97 14.66
N VAL A 275 23.62 11.62 14.31
CA VAL A 275 23.55 12.59 13.22
C VAL A 275 24.55 13.73 13.45
N GLU A 276 24.66 14.23 14.70
CA GLU A 276 25.55 15.32 15.05
C GLU A 276 27.04 14.96 14.95
N TYR A 277 27.38 13.69 15.18
CA TYR A 277 28.75 13.20 15.06
C TYR A 277 29.22 13.05 13.61
N ILE A 278 28.29 12.86 12.67
CA ILE A 278 28.65 12.66 11.25
C ILE A 278 28.51 13.96 10.46
N TRP A 279 27.41 14.71 10.65
CA TRP A 279 27.07 15.87 9.82
C TRP A 279 26.95 17.19 10.61
N GLY A 280 26.87 17.12 11.96
CA GLY A 280 26.51 18.26 12.79
C GLY A 280 27.64 18.73 13.72
N ASP A 281 27.26 19.26 14.88
CA ASP A 281 28.14 20.01 15.78
C ASP A 281 29.13 19.13 16.56
N LYS A 282 29.00 17.80 16.50
CA LYS A 282 29.91 16.85 17.17
C LYS A 282 30.93 16.22 16.20
N GLN A 283 31.08 16.74 14.98
CA GLN A 283 32.13 16.29 14.07
C GLN A 283 33.51 16.37 14.73
N GLY A 284 34.38 15.41 14.45
CA GLY A 284 35.71 15.29 15.06
C GLY A 284 35.73 14.70 16.46
N GLN A 285 34.59 14.54 17.13
CA GLN A 285 34.48 13.91 18.44
C GLN A 285 34.31 12.38 18.31
N ALA A 286 34.99 11.62 19.16
CA ALA A 286 34.80 10.19 19.22
C ALA A 286 33.50 9.84 19.94
N VAL A 287 32.77 8.86 19.43
CA VAL A 287 31.54 8.36 20.06
C VAL A 287 31.86 7.64 21.36
N ASP A 288 31.23 8.04 22.44
CA ASP A 288 31.10 7.21 23.63
C ASP A 288 29.67 6.66 23.68
N LEU A 289 29.52 5.39 23.32
CA LEU A 289 28.22 4.73 23.23
C LEU A 289 27.45 4.77 24.56
N SER A 290 28.17 4.75 25.69
CA SER A 290 27.56 4.80 27.01
C SER A 290 26.93 6.17 27.34
N SER A 291 27.35 7.23 26.64
CA SER A 291 26.82 8.59 26.80
C SER A 291 25.65 8.94 25.88
N LEU A 292 25.36 8.08 24.90
CA LEU A 292 24.25 8.31 23.97
C LEU A 292 22.91 7.94 24.63
N THR A 293 21.89 8.74 24.32
CA THR A 293 20.53 8.45 24.77
C THR A 293 19.81 7.61 23.73
N ARG A 294 19.43 6.39 24.10
CA ARG A 294 18.62 5.52 23.27
C ARG A 294 17.15 5.92 23.36
N THR A 295 16.48 6.02 22.22
CA THR A 295 15.05 6.36 22.15
C THR A 295 14.14 5.16 22.44
N THR A 296 14.63 3.95 22.24
CA THR A 296 13.93 2.68 22.51
C THR A 296 14.44 2.08 23.82
N SER A 297 13.55 1.58 24.67
CA SER A 297 13.87 1.27 26.08
C SER A 297 13.97 -0.23 26.40
N ALA A 298 13.80 -1.12 25.45
CA ALA A 298 13.71 -2.54 25.75
C ALA A 298 14.93 -3.33 25.28
N ASP A 299 15.27 -4.45 25.96
CA ASP A 299 16.35 -5.36 25.58
C ASP A 299 15.87 -6.33 24.50
N TYR A 300 16.47 -6.28 23.34
CA TYR A 300 16.04 -6.97 22.12
C TYR A 300 16.65 -8.35 21.94
N THR A 301 15.83 -9.32 21.66
CA THR A 301 16.28 -10.63 21.16
C THR A 301 15.86 -10.78 19.70
N ILE A 302 16.83 -10.92 18.78
CA ILE A 302 16.50 -11.29 17.38
C ILE A 302 15.67 -12.57 17.43
N PRO A 303 14.47 -12.60 16.84
CA PRO A 303 13.79 -13.86 16.64
C PRO A 303 14.71 -14.78 15.83
N ILE A 304 14.93 -16.00 16.32
CA ILE A 304 15.79 -17.00 15.65
C ILE A 304 15.25 -17.36 14.26
N ASP A 305 14.00 -17.02 13.99
CA ASP A 305 13.36 -17.26 12.71
C ASP A 305 13.02 -15.96 11.98
N THR A 306 13.85 -15.60 11.02
CA THR A 306 13.71 -14.47 10.11
C THR A 306 12.68 -14.71 9.00
N ILE A 307 12.02 -15.88 9.01
CA ILE A 307 11.11 -16.29 7.94
C ILE A 307 9.71 -15.74 8.24
N ASN A 308 9.17 -14.98 7.29
CA ASN A 308 7.78 -14.56 7.34
C ASN A 308 6.85 -15.76 7.49
N PRO A 309 5.88 -15.73 8.44
CA PRO A 309 4.90 -16.78 8.54
C PRO A 309 4.13 -16.92 7.22
N ILE A 310 3.99 -18.14 6.73
CA ILE A 310 3.33 -18.44 5.46
C ILE A 310 2.16 -19.39 5.73
N ALA A 311 0.95 -18.96 5.40
CA ALA A 311 -0.20 -19.83 5.25
C ALA A 311 -0.24 -20.37 3.82
N TYR A 312 -0.46 -21.67 3.67
CA TYR A 312 -0.58 -22.35 2.39
C TYR A 312 -2.04 -22.48 1.97
N PRO A 313 -2.34 -22.72 0.69
CA PRO A 313 -3.70 -23.02 0.25
C PRO A 313 -4.33 -24.18 1.01
N ALA A 314 -5.63 -24.07 1.28
CA ALA A 314 -6.40 -25.13 1.93
C ALA A 314 -6.52 -26.38 1.05
N THR A 315 -6.56 -27.54 1.68
CA THR A 315 -6.88 -28.82 1.05
C THR A 315 -8.20 -29.40 1.58
N ASP A 316 -8.63 -30.52 1.02
CA ASP A 316 -9.84 -31.27 1.44
C ASP A 316 -11.08 -30.37 1.55
N ILE A 317 -11.22 -29.44 0.62
CA ILE A 317 -12.28 -28.45 0.64
C ILE A 317 -13.61 -29.10 0.25
N THR A 318 -14.56 -29.05 1.17
CA THR A 318 -15.94 -29.46 0.99
C THR A 318 -16.88 -28.28 1.24
N PRO A 319 -18.20 -28.39 1.06
CA PRO A 319 -19.12 -27.31 1.38
C PRO A 319 -19.05 -26.79 2.81
N ASN A 320 -18.60 -27.63 3.75
CA ASN A 320 -18.66 -27.37 5.18
C ASN A 320 -17.34 -27.73 5.92
N SER A 321 -16.28 -28.01 5.22
CA SER A 321 -14.97 -28.27 5.83
C SER A 321 -13.80 -27.96 4.90
N PHE A 322 -12.63 -27.77 5.48
CA PHE A 322 -11.36 -27.70 4.79
C PHE A 322 -10.20 -27.98 5.75
N THR A 323 -9.02 -28.25 5.21
CA THR A 323 -7.79 -28.36 5.98
C THR A 323 -6.91 -27.14 5.71
N ALA A 324 -6.66 -26.34 6.75
CA ALA A 324 -5.72 -25.23 6.73
C ALA A 324 -4.29 -25.75 6.89
N HIS A 325 -3.34 -25.14 6.21
CA HIS A 325 -1.92 -25.50 6.27
C HIS A 325 -1.03 -24.26 6.37
N TRP A 326 0.11 -24.39 7.04
CA TRP A 326 1.11 -23.32 7.13
C TRP A 326 2.50 -23.88 7.28
N LYS A 327 3.49 -23.02 7.04
CA LYS A 327 4.88 -23.35 7.20
C LYS A 327 5.21 -23.54 8.68
N ASP A 328 5.93 -24.61 9.00
CA ASP A 328 6.46 -24.82 10.35
C ASP A 328 7.51 -23.74 10.65
N GLN A 329 7.25 -22.98 11.70
CA GLN A 329 8.13 -21.93 12.21
C GLN A 329 8.85 -22.38 13.49
N GLN A 330 8.76 -23.67 13.82
CA GLN A 330 9.36 -24.26 15.02
C GLN A 330 8.94 -23.52 16.30
N ARG A 331 7.64 -23.19 16.42
CA ARG A 331 7.05 -22.52 17.57
C ARG A 331 6.17 -23.50 18.36
N ASP A 332 6.07 -23.25 19.66
CA ASP A 332 5.26 -24.07 20.56
C ASP A 332 3.77 -23.97 20.25
N SER A 333 3.34 -22.82 19.70
CA SER A 333 1.95 -22.63 19.33
C SER A 333 1.76 -21.69 18.13
N TYR A 334 0.61 -21.87 17.48
CA TYR A 334 0.13 -21.12 16.35
C TYR A 334 -1.30 -20.68 16.62
N LEU A 335 -1.60 -19.41 16.42
CA LEU A 335 -2.95 -18.88 16.50
C LEU A 335 -3.54 -18.88 15.07
N LEU A 336 -4.47 -19.81 14.81
CA LEU A 336 -5.21 -19.88 13.55
C LEU A 336 -6.48 -19.06 13.66
N GLU A 337 -6.57 -17.95 12.92
CA GLU A 337 -7.80 -17.20 12.75
C GLU A 337 -8.51 -17.67 11.49
N VAL A 338 -9.75 -18.09 11.63
CA VAL A 338 -10.65 -18.45 10.53
C VAL A 338 -11.86 -17.53 10.58
N PHE A 339 -12.18 -16.87 9.47
CA PHE A 339 -13.16 -15.82 9.45
C PHE A 339 -13.82 -15.65 8.09
N THR A 340 -14.97 -15.00 8.09
CA THR A 340 -15.61 -14.43 6.91
C THR A 340 -15.42 -12.93 6.93
N ILE A 341 -15.52 -12.29 5.77
CA ILE A 341 -15.55 -10.85 5.67
C ILE A 341 -16.98 -10.43 5.42
N GLN A 342 -17.58 -9.77 6.40
CA GLN A 342 -18.88 -9.15 6.24
C GLN A 342 -18.68 -7.74 5.73
N GLU A 343 -19.08 -7.52 4.49
CA GLU A 343 -19.15 -6.21 3.88
C GLU A 343 -20.51 -5.63 4.21
N SER A 344 -20.55 -4.57 5.01
CA SER A 344 -21.79 -3.84 5.32
C SER A 344 -21.73 -2.44 4.69
N GLY A 345 -22.90 -1.91 4.37
CA GLY A 345 -23.01 -0.55 3.86
C GLY A 345 -23.00 -0.40 2.34
N ARG A 346 -22.78 -1.45 1.57
CA ARG A 346 -22.92 -1.48 0.12
C ARG A 346 -24.27 -2.10 -0.26
N ASN A 347 -25.34 -1.53 0.28
CA ASN A 347 -26.64 -2.18 0.19
C ASN A 347 -27.27 -2.10 -1.19
N ASP A 348 -27.05 -1.00 -1.96
CA ASP A 348 -27.65 -0.85 -3.27
C ASP A 348 -26.67 -0.22 -4.25
N THR A 349 -26.33 -0.94 -5.31
CA THR A 349 -25.73 -0.35 -6.50
C THR A 349 -26.86 0.33 -7.29
N LEU A 350 -26.89 1.63 -7.24
CA LEU A 350 -27.89 2.44 -7.96
C LEU A 350 -27.58 2.50 -9.45
N ILE A 351 -26.29 2.62 -9.80
CA ILE A 351 -25.79 2.58 -11.18
C ILE A 351 -24.45 1.82 -11.19
N ALA A 352 -24.31 0.88 -12.12
CA ALA A 352 -23.05 0.19 -12.38
C ALA A 352 -22.67 0.30 -13.86
N MET A 353 -21.53 0.95 -14.13
CA MET A 353 -20.93 1.03 -15.45
C MET A 353 -19.47 0.55 -15.35
N PRO A 354 -19.23 -0.76 -15.49
CA PRO A 354 -17.87 -1.35 -15.36
C PRO A 354 -16.98 -1.06 -16.57
N GLY A 355 -17.56 -0.53 -17.65
CA GLY A 355 -16.85 -0.12 -18.85
C GLY A 355 -17.83 0.42 -19.90
N PHE A 356 -17.30 1.18 -20.84
CA PHE A 356 -18.10 1.84 -21.88
C PHE A 356 -17.94 1.10 -23.22
N LYS A 357 -18.60 -0.06 -23.37
CA LYS A 357 -18.71 -0.76 -24.65
C LYS A 357 -20.02 -0.40 -25.35
N ASN A 358 -20.05 -0.46 -26.68
CA ASN A 358 -21.21 -0.05 -27.47
C ASN A 358 -22.50 -0.76 -27.09
N ASP A 359 -22.44 -2.03 -26.74
CA ASP A 359 -23.57 -2.85 -26.32
C ASP A 359 -24.08 -2.50 -24.91
N ILE A 360 -23.20 -2.03 -24.03
CA ILE A 360 -23.54 -1.60 -22.68
C ILE A 360 -24.16 -0.20 -22.71
N VAL A 361 -23.64 0.70 -23.52
CA VAL A 361 -24.09 2.11 -23.59
C VAL A 361 -25.40 2.26 -24.33
N LYS A 362 -25.61 1.50 -25.42
CA LYS A 362 -26.86 1.51 -26.17
C LYS A 362 -27.97 0.89 -25.32
N GLY A 363 -28.89 1.73 -24.86
CA GLY A 363 -30.06 1.31 -24.10
C GLY A 363 -29.88 1.33 -22.58
N HIS A 364 -28.79 1.88 -22.07
CA HIS A 364 -28.68 2.13 -20.64
C HIS A 364 -29.71 3.18 -20.21
N LYS A 365 -30.66 2.80 -19.36
CA LYS A 365 -31.78 3.65 -18.97
C LYS A 365 -31.46 4.75 -17.99
N GLN A 366 -30.26 4.75 -17.44
CA GLN A 366 -29.83 5.62 -16.34
C GLN A 366 -28.64 6.51 -16.70
N ILE A 367 -28.06 6.35 -17.88
CA ILE A 367 -26.88 7.12 -18.32
C ILE A 367 -27.15 7.70 -19.70
N HIS A 368 -27.07 9.03 -19.80
CA HIS A 368 -27.38 9.77 -21.01
C HIS A 368 -26.23 10.69 -21.40
N TRP A 369 -25.95 10.78 -22.71
CA TRP A 369 -25.06 11.79 -23.29
C TRP A 369 -25.89 12.94 -23.79
N LEU A 370 -25.61 14.12 -23.28
CA LEU A 370 -26.41 15.30 -23.58
C LEU A 370 -25.53 16.46 -24.06
N LEU A 371 -26.11 17.32 -24.90
CA LEU A 371 -25.60 18.66 -25.18
C LEU A 371 -26.00 19.61 -24.05
N GLU A 372 -25.39 20.80 -24.04
CA GLU A 372 -25.65 21.83 -23.03
C GLU A 372 -27.11 22.30 -23.00
N ASP A 373 -27.83 22.16 -24.13
CA ASP A 373 -29.25 22.45 -24.27
C ASP A 373 -30.16 21.28 -23.81
N GLY A 374 -29.58 20.21 -23.28
CA GLY A 374 -30.30 19.04 -22.80
C GLY A 374 -30.72 18.04 -23.89
N THR A 375 -30.41 18.32 -25.16
CA THR A 375 -30.68 17.37 -26.24
C THR A 375 -29.63 16.26 -26.30
N ASP A 376 -30.03 15.11 -26.87
CA ASP A 376 -29.12 13.94 -27.01
C ASP A 376 -27.87 14.32 -27.83
N ALA A 377 -26.70 13.98 -27.28
CA ALA A 377 -25.42 14.10 -27.95
C ALA A 377 -24.96 12.75 -28.48
N PRO A 378 -24.36 12.72 -29.68
CA PRO A 378 -23.67 11.50 -30.10
C PRO A 378 -22.51 11.24 -29.12
N TYR A 379 -22.48 10.06 -28.52
CA TYR A 379 -21.34 9.63 -27.71
C TYR A 379 -20.21 9.16 -28.62
N THR A 380 -18.99 9.40 -28.17
CA THR A 380 -17.80 8.92 -28.85
C THR A 380 -17.08 7.93 -27.93
N LEU A 381 -17.04 6.67 -28.36
CA LEU A 381 -16.21 5.65 -27.74
C LEU A 381 -14.87 5.62 -28.45
N MET A 382 -13.80 5.61 -27.65
CA MET A 382 -12.45 5.44 -28.14
C MET A 382 -11.97 4.04 -27.76
N ASP A 383 -11.46 3.28 -28.73
CA ASP A 383 -10.95 1.90 -28.56
C ASP A 383 -11.96 0.92 -27.94
N GLY A 384 -13.25 1.26 -27.93
CA GLY A 384 -14.32 0.44 -27.36
C GLY A 384 -14.28 0.29 -25.81
N SER A 385 -13.40 0.99 -25.11
CA SER A 385 -13.17 0.79 -23.67
C SER A 385 -13.50 2.01 -22.82
N TYR A 386 -13.58 3.21 -23.39
CA TYR A 386 -13.87 4.44 -22.64
C TYR A 386 -14.69 5.45 -23.43
N ALA A 387 -15.38 6.34 -22.70
CA ALA A 387 -16.15 7.44 -23.25
C ALA A 387 -15.42 8.77 -23.07
N ILE A 388 -15.62 9.69 -24.02
CA ILE A 388 -15.16 11.07 -23.87
C ILE A 388 -16.33 11.90 -23.32
N CYS A 389 -16.14 12.42 -22.12
CA CYS A 389 -17.06 13.35 -21.49
C CYS A 389 -16.61 14.78 -21.80
N SER A 390 -16.67 15.18 -23.07
CA SER A 390 -16.34 16.55 -23.47
C SER A 390 -16.45 16.77 -24.99
N SER A 391 -16.20 18.00 -25.42
CA SER A 391 -16.27 18.40 -26.82
C SER A 391 -15.06 19.20 -27.28
N THR A 392 -14.70 19.02 -28.54
CA THR A 392 -13.75 19.86 -29.27
C THR A 392 -14.45 21.05 -29.97
N THR A 393 -15.79 21.17 -29.80
CA THR A 393 -16.61 22.19 -30.42
C THR A 393 -17.06 23.22 -29.37
N SER A 394 -17.67 24.30 -29.81
CA SER A 394 -18.22 25.35 -28.94
C SER A 394 -19.37 24.92 -28.04
N LYS A 395 -19.89 23.70 -28.22
CA LYS A 395 -20.96 23.13 -27.38
C LYS A 395 -20.37 22.08 -26.42
N LYS A 396 -20.57 22.31 -25.12
CA LYS A 396 -20.22 21.32 -24.10
C LYS A 396 -21.10 20.08 -24.24
N ARG A 397 -20.51 18.94 -23.99
CA ARG A 397 -21.20 17.64 -23.81
C ARG A 397 -21.02 17.23 -22.38
N TYR A 398 -22.03 16.57 -21.83
CA TYR A 398 -21.95 16.03 -20.48
C TYR A 398 -22.62 14.65 -20.39
N ILE A 399 -22.28 13.91 -19.37
CA ILE A 399 -22.91 12.63 -19.05
C ILE A 399 -23.82 12.88 -17.86
N ARG A 400 -25.09 12.50 -17.99
CA ARG A 400 -26.07 12.54 -16.92
C ARG A 400 -26.40 11.14 -16.44
N PHE A 401 -26.39 10.99 -15.13
CA PHE A 401 -26.94 9.84 -14.44
C PHE A 401 -28.28 10.25 -13.84
N ASP A 402 -29.32 9.52 -14.15
CA ASP A 402 -30.67 9.72 -13.63
C ASP A 402 -31.43 8.39 -13.51
N ASN A 403 -32.73 8.43 -13.21
CA ASN A 403 -33.58 7.23 -13.07
C ASN A 403 -33.08 6.21 -12.03
N PHE A 404 -32.29 6.65 -11.05
CA PHE A 404 -31.84 5.82 -9.93
C PHE A 404 -32.65 6.08 -8.64
N GLY A 405 -33.72 6.88 -8.72
CA GLY A 405 -34.52 7.31 -7.58
C GLY A 405 -33.91 8.51 -6.86
N LYS A 406 -34.17 8.62 -5.57
CA LYS A 406 -33.53 9.62 -4.69
C LYS A 406 -32.33 8.98 -4.03
N ALA A 407 -31.18 9.64 -4.09
CA ALA A 407 -30.00 9.20 -3.38
C ALA A 407 -30.29 9.06 -1.88
N PRO A 408 -30.12 7.87 -1.27
CA PRO A 408 -30.19 7.71 0.17
C PRO A 408 -29.07 8.45 0.89
N LYS A 409 -29.14 8.51 2.21
CA LYS A 409 -28.03 8.95 3.03
C LYS A 409 -26.79 8.07 2.76
N SER A 410 -25.61 8.67 2.77
CA SER A 410 -24.34 7.97 2.49
C SER A 410 -24.28 7.36 1.08
N THR A 411 -24.68 8.13 0.08
CA THR A 411 -24.53 7.77 -1.33
C THR A 411 -23.19 8.30 -1.87
N TYR A 412 -22.52 7.50 -2.67
CA TYR A 412 -21.21 7.81 -3.25
C TYR A 412 -21.20 7.54 -4.75
N LEU A 413 -20.59 8.46 -5.50
CA LEU A 413 -20.23 8.28 -6.91
C LEU A 413 -18.73 7.98 -6.99
N THR A 414 -18.38 6.80 -7.47
CA THR A 414 -16.99 6.46 -7.81
C THR A 414 -16.84 6.37 -9.32
N ILE A 415 -15.91 7.13 -9.87
CA ILE A 415 -15.59 7.13 -11.29
C ILE A 415 -14.12 6.83 -11.51
N LYS A 416 -13.83 6.10 -12.58
CA LYS A 416 -12.46 5.93 -13.09
C LYS A 416 -12.32 6.80 -14.32
N CYS A 417 -11.47 7.83 -14.25
CA CYS A 417 -11.26 8.77 -15.35
C CYS A 417 -9.86 9.39 -15.33
N CYS A 418 -9.52 10.05 -16.43
CA CYS A 418 -8.26 10.79 -16.57
C CYS A 418 -8.41 11.91 -17.60
N VAL A 419 -7.36 12.71 -17.76
CA VAL A 419 -7.24 13.63 -18.91
C VAL A 419 -7.14 12.80 -20.18
N TYR A 420 -7.91 13.16 -21.21
CA TYR A 420 -7.87 12.46 -22.49
C TYR A 420 -6.48 12.55 -23.14
N LYS A 421 -6.00 11.42 -23.69
CA LYS A 421 -4.69 11.31 -24.35
C LYS A 421 -4.49 12.38 -25.43
N GLY A 422 -3.48 13.22 -25.24
CA GLY A 422 -3.15 14.34 -26.13
C GLY A 422 -3.59 15.72 -25.62
N ASP A 423 -4.37 15.77 -24.53
CA ASP A 423 -4.61 16.99 -23.76
C ASP A 423 -3.66 17.01 -22.56
N GLN A 424 -3.42 18.19 -21.97
CA GLN A 424 -2.48 18.34 -20.85
C GLN A 424 -3.19 18.48 -19.50
N THR A 425 -4.36 19.07 -19.52
CA THR A 425 -5.18 19.31 -18.32
C THR A 425 -6.65 19.10 -18.63
N ALA A 426 -7.44 18.71 -17.66
CA ALA A 426 -8.88 18.75 -17.68
C ALA A 426 -9.40 18.84 -16.26
N ASP A 427 -10.46 19.65 -16.05
CA ASP A 427 -11.18 19.74 -14.80
C ASP A 427 -12.58 19.18 -14.99
N LEU A 428 -12.96 18.27 -14.10
CA LEU A 428 -14.28 17.69 -14.04
C LEU A 428 -15.16 18.49 -13.07
N ILE A 429 -16.35 18.87 -13.53
CA ILE A 429 -17.41 19.38 -12.66
C ILE A 429 -18.45 18.27 -12.47
N ILE A 430 -18.83 18.04 -11.23
CA ILE A 430 -19.95 17.18 -10.86
C ILE A 430 -21.08 18.08 -10.39
N ARG A 431 -22.25 17.95 -11.04
CA ARG A 431 -23.46 18.68 -10.68
C ARG A 431 -24.53 17.73 -10.17
N GLY A 432 -25.32 18.21 -9.24
CA GLY A 432 -26.51 17.54 -8.72
C GLY A 432 -27.80 18.08 -9.32
N ASN A 433 -28.86 18.04 -8.50
CA ASN A 433 -30.18 18.57 -8.85
C ASN A 433 -30.09 20.06 -9.24
N ASN A 434 -30.90 20.47 -10.22
CA ASN A 434 -30.98 21.86 -10.67
C ASN A 434 -29.63 22.48 -11.09
N ASP A 435 -28.70 21.64 -11.60
CA ASP A 435 -27.36 22.04 -12.03
C ASP A 435 -26.48 22.65 -10.93
N GLU A 436 -26.79 22.39 -9.66
CA GLU A 436 -25.93 22.76 -8.53
C GLU A 436 -24.58 22.09 -8.65
N VAL A 437 -23.50 22.86 -8.54
CA VAL A 437 -22.14 22.34 -8.56
C VAL A 437 -21.86 21.68 -7.21
N LEU A 438 -21.70 20.36 -7.20
CA LEU A 438 -21.33 19.58 -6.01
C LEU A 438 -19.81 19.52 -5.83
N TYR A 439 -19.07 19.31 -6.94
CA TYR A 439 -17.63 19.17 -6.91
C TYR A 439 -16.97 19.73 -8.16
N GLU A 440 -15.75 20.26 -7.98
CA GLU A 440 -14.79 20.52 -9.03
C GLU A 440 -13.55 19.67 -8.76
N GLN A 441 -13.11 18.86 -9.73
CA GLN A 441 -12.01 17.94 -9.60
C GLN A 441 -11.04 18.11 -10.75
N PRO A 442 -9.82 18.65 -10.51
CA PRO A 442 -8.72 18.58 -11.46
C PRO A 442 -8.35 17.12 -11.72
N LEU A 443 -8.17 16.74 -12.98
CA LEU A 443 -7.81 15.40 -13.37
C LEU A 443 -6.32 15.31 -13.70
N VAL A 444 -5.77 14.11 -13.55
CA VAL A 444 -4.41 13.77 -13.95
C VAL A 444 -4.40 13.00 -15.28
N LEU A 445 -3.21 12.84 -15.87
CA LEU A 445 -3.04 12.15 -17.16
C LEU A 445 -3.28 10.63 -17.04
N ASP A 446 -2.96 10.06 -15.88
CA ASP A 446 -3.13 8.63 -15.63
C ASP A 446 -4.53 8.31 -15.12
N GLU A 447 -5.05 7.13 -15.48
CA GLU A 447 -6.36 6.65 -15.04
C GLU A 447 -6.42 6.48 -13.52
N GLN A 448 -7.38 7.15 -12.88
CA GLN A 448 -7.59 7.09 -11.44
C GLN A 448 -9.05 6.93 -11.07
N PHE A 449 -9.28 6.39 -9.87
CA PHE A 449 -10.58 6.40 -9.23
C PHE A 449 -10.75 7.65 -8.36
N TYR A 450 -11.86 8.34 -8.58
CA TYR A 450 -12.31 9.46 -7.75
C TYR A 450 -13.65 9.08 -7.12
N THR A 451 -13.79 9.35 -5.82
CA THR A 451 -15.03 9.06 -5.08
C THR A 451 -15.58 10.33 -4.46
N PHE A 452 -16.85 10.59 -4.69
CA PHE A 452 -17.55 11.79 -4.25
C PHE A 452 -18.79 11.41 -3.44
N ALA A 453 -18.99 12.06 -2.29
CA ALA A 453 -20.21 11.93 -1.53
C ALA A 453 -21.34 12.67 -2.24
N ILE A 454 -22.47 12.01 -2.44
CA ILE A 454 -23.63 12.59 -3.11
C ILE A 454 -24.66 12.97 -2.04
N PRO A 455 -25.15 14.22 -2.04
CA PRO A 455 -26.15 14.67 -1.07
C PRO A 455 -27.41 13.81 -1.09
N GLU A 456 -27.97 13.57 0.09
CA GLU A 456 -29.26 12.88 0.24
C GLU A 456 -30.35 13.59 -0.57
N GLY A 457 -31.19 12.82 -1.24
CA GLY A 457 -32.26 13.34 -2.07
C GLY A 457 -31.88 13.77 -3.49
N THR A 458 -30.58 13.64 -3.86
CA THR A 458 -30.15 13.85 -5.25
C THR A 458 -30.82 12.85 -6.18
N THR A 459 -31.38 13.33 -7.29
CA THR A 459 -32.05 12.49 -8.30
C THR A 459 -31.36 12.51 -9.66
N THR A 460 -30.43 13.45 -9.85
CA THR A 460 -29.65 13.60 -11.08
C THR A 460 -28.21 13.95 -10.74
N ILE A 461 -27.26 13.38 -11.46
CA ILE A 461 -25.84 13.72 -11.36
C ILE A 461 -25.34 13.95 -12.78
N SER A 462 -24.62 15.04 -13.00
CA SER A 462 -24.01 15.32 -14.30
C SER A 462 -22.51 15.47 -14.18
N LEU A 463 -21.78 14.82 -15.09
CA LEU A 463 -20.33 14.95 -15.27
C LEU A 463 -20.05 15.84 -16.45
N ILE A 464 -19.39 16.96 -16.24
CA ILE A 464 -19.15 17.97 -17.26
C ILE A 464 -17.71 18.47 -17.22
N GLN A 465 -17.14 18.72 -18.36
CA GLN A 465 -15.88 19.42 -18.52
C GLN A 465 -16.03 20.89 -18.12
N LYS A 466 -15.13 21.41 -17.28
CA LYS A 466 -15.18 22.79 -16.79
C LYS A 466 -15.02 23.81 -17.92
N GLU A 467 -14.02 23.62 -18.77
CA GLU A 467 -13.67 24.54 -19.85
C GLU A 467 -13.59 23.83 -21.20
N ILE A 468 -13.97 24.53 -22.25
CA ILE A 468 -13.71 24.10 -23.62
C ILE A 468 -12.40 24.75 -24.07
N GLY A 469 -11.39 23.91 -24.31
CA GLY A 469 -10.10 24.38 -24.81
C GLY A 469 -10.10 24.63 -26.31
N THR A 470 -8.91 24.96 -26.81
CA THR A 470 -8.65 25.15 -28.24
C THR A 470 -7.52 24.25 -28.70
N LYS A 471 -7.38 24.05 -30.02
CA LYS A 471 -6.30 23.23 -30.58
C LYS A 471 -4.90 23.70 -30.10
N ALA A 472 -4.72 24.99 -29.85
CA ALA A 472 -3.45 25.58 -29.43
C ALA A 472 -3.18 25.39 -27.92
N LYS A 473 -4.23 25.27 -27.08
CA LYS A 473 -4.15 25.19 -25.61
C LYS A 473 -4.55 23.82 -25.05
N GLY A 474 -4.86 22.85 -25.92
CA GLY A 474 -5.52 21.60 -25.53
C GLY A 474 -7.04 21.76 -25.44
N TYR A 475 -7.76 20.65 -25.49
CA TYR A 475 -9.22 20.66 -25.49
C TYR A 475 -9.82 20.40 -24.10
N HIS A 476 -8.99 20.09 -23.10
CA HIS A 476 -9.40 19.77 -21.72
C HIS A 476 -10.40 18.61 -21.63
N ARG A 477 -10.29 17.63 -22.53
CA ARG A 477 -11.21 16.51 -22.62
C ARG A 477 -10.99 15.50 -21.49
N ILE A 478 -12.08 14.85 -21.10
CA ILE A 478 -12.10 13.85 -20.04
C ILE A 478 -12.33 12.47 -20.66
N SER A 479 -11.47 11.52 -20.32
CA SER A 479 -11.64 10.09 -20.61
C SER A 479 -12.26 9.42 -19.40
N LEU A 480 -13.47 8.85 -19.56
CA LEU A 480 -14.19 8.15 -18.51
C LEU A 480 -14.21 6.64 -18.82
N GLN A 481 -13.66 5.83 -17.91
CA GLN A 481 -13.55 4.39 -18.08
C GLN A 481 -14.61 3.60 -17.31
N GLN A 482 -14.95 4.05 -16.10
CA GLN A 482 -15.93 3.37 -15.25
C GLN A 482 -16.72 4.38 -14.42
N ALA A 483 -17.93 4.02 -14.04
CA ALA A 483 -18.74 4.80 -13.11
C ALA A 483 -19.64 3.90 -12.27
N TYR A 484 -19.68 4.15 -10.97
CA TYR A 484 -20.51 3.44 -10.02
C TYR A 484 -21.18 4.43 -9.08
N LEU A 485 -22.49 4.39 -8.99
CA LEU A 485 -23.26 5.09 -7.96
C LEU A 485 -23.80 4.04 -6.98
N TYR A 486 -23.49 4.18 -5.71
CA TYR A 486 -23.87 3.23 -4.67
C TYR A 486 -24.22 3.97 -3.38
N SER A 487 -25.07 3.38 -2.56
CA SER A 487 -25.43 3.89 -1.24
C SER A 487 -24.88 3.02 -0.13
N GLY A 488 -24.57 3.63 1.00
CA GLY A 488 -24.16 2.99 2.23
C GLY A 488 -22.72 3.24 2.66
N ASP A 489 -22.49 3.20 3.96
CA ASP A 489 -21.15 3.24 4.54
C ASP A 489 -20.51 1.86 4.37
N TYR A 490 -19.67 1.70 3.35
CA TYR A 490 -18.93 0.45 3.17
C TYR A 490 -18.04 0.21 4.39
N LYS A 491 -18.34 -0.85 5.12
CA LYS A 491 -17.49 -1.37 6.19
C LYS A 491 -17.25 -2.84 5.93
N ALA A 492 -15.99 -3.22 5.89
CA ALA A 492 -15.62 -4.62 5.89
C ALA A 492 -15.22 -5.00 7.32
N THR A 493 -15.95 -5.94 7.92
CA THR A 493 -15.68 -6.44 9.26
C THR A 493 -15.35 -7.92 9.21
N ILE A 494 -14.35 -8.33 10.01
CA ILE A 494 -14.01 -9.72 10.20
C ILE A 494 -15.03 -10.33 11.15
N GLN A 495 -15.65 -11.44 10.72
CA GLN A 495 -16.52 -12.28 11.54
C GLN A 495 -15.84 -13.64 11.70
N HIS A 496 -15.32 -13.91 12.89
CA HIS A 496 -14.72 -15.21 13.17
C HIS A 496 -15.74 -16.32 13.06
N VAL A 497 -15.35 -17.46 12.48
CA VAL A 497 -16.17 -18.66 12.53
C VAL A 497 -16.19 -19.21 13.96
N GLU A 498 -17.18 -20.03 14.28
CA GLU A 498 -17.33 -20.61 15.62
C GLU A 498 -16.03 -21.29 16.10
N GLY A 499 -15.59 -20.94 17.30
CA GLY A 499 -14.36 -21.43 17.91
C GLY A 499 -13.06 -20.73 17.49
N SER A 500 -13.07 -19.92 16.43
CA SER A 500 -11.90 -19.12 16.01
C SER A 500 -11.73 -17.90 16.92
N PRO A 501 -10.47 -17.52 17.26
CA PRO A 501 -9.20 -18.13 16.85
C PRO A 501 -8.83 -19.40 17.62
N PHE A 502 -8.14 -20.33 16.96
CA PHE A 502 -7.69 -21.61 17.53
C PHE A 502 -6.21 -21.55 17.90
N THR A 503 -5.85 -21.93 19.12
CA THR A 503 -4.45 -22.11 19.51
C THR A 503 -4.02 -23.55 19.27
N LEU A 504 -3.03 -23.75 18.40
CA LEU A 504 -2.64 -25.06 17.88
C LEU A 504 -1.13 -25.28 18.07
N SER A 505 -0.71 -26.54 18.21
CA SER A 505 0.70 -26.96 18.23
C SER A 505 1.11 -27.73 16.97
N THR A 506 0.27 -27.71 15.93
CA THR A 506 0.48 -28.41 14.65
C THR A 506 0.65 -27.41 13.53
N THR A 507 1.07 -27.86 12.36
CA THR A 507 1.20 -27.04 11.14
C THR A 507 0.05 -27.23 10.15
N SER A 508 -0.99 -27.93 10.58
CA SER A 508 -2.24 -28.09 9.85
C SER A 508 -3.40 -28.28 10.80
N TYR A 509 -4.58 -27.90 10.35
CA TYR A 509 -5.81 -28.07 11.13
C TYR A 509 -7.01 -28.31 10.22
N HIS A 510 -7.73 -29.41 10.45
CA HIS A 510 -8.98 -29.69 9.76
C HIS A 510 -10.13 -29.01 10.48
N LEU A 511 -10.81 -28.10 9.80
CA LEU A 511 -11.95 -27.33 10.32
C LEU A 511 -13.25 -27.80 9.66
N THR A 512 -14.26 -28.04 10.49
CA THR A 512 -15.67 -28.15 10.06
C THR A 512 -16.38 -26.84 10.40
N HIS A 513 -17.21 -26.33 9.52
CA HIS A 513 -17.91 -25.04 9.68
C HIS A 513 -19.36 -25.11 9.20
N THR A 514 -20.18 -24.19 9.67
CA THR A 514 -21.58 -24.06 9.33
C THR A 514 -21.86 -22.98 8.28
N GLN A 515 -20.81 -22.35 7.74
CA GLN A 515 -20.95 -21.29 6.73
C GLN A 515 -21.51 -21.84 5.43
N SER A 516 -22.30 -21.01 4.73
CA SER A 516 -22.84 -21.36 3.41
C SER A 516 -21.70 -21.60 2.40
N ALA A 517 -21.90 -22.55 1.50
CA ALA A 517 -20.94 -22.86 0.43
C ALA A 517 -20.66 -21.65 -0.50
N ASP A 518 -21.59 -20.70 -0.57
CA ASP A 518 -21.44 -19.48 -1.37
C ASP A 518 -20.63 -18.38 -0.65
N GLN A 519 -20.35 -18.56 0.63
CA GLN A 519 -19.63 -17.59 1.43
C GLN A 519 -18.14 -17.89 1.43
N SER A 520 -17.32 -16.94 0.99
CA SER A 520 -15.87 -17.08 1.07
C SER A 520 -15.40 -17.09 2.53
N ILE A 521 -14.65 -18.12 2.90
CA ILE A 521 -13.98 -18.23 4.19
C ILE A 521 -12.51 -17.87 3.99
N TYR A 522 -11.95 -17.23 4.98
CA TYR A 522 -10.54 -16.82 4.98
C TYR A 522 -9.85 -17.39 6.21
N TYR A 523 -8.56 -17.65 6.11
CA TYR A 523 -7.74 -17.92 7.27
C TYR A 523 -6.34 -17.32 7.17
N ARG A 524 -5.75 -17.11 8.33
CA ARG A 524 -4.36 -16.67 8.51
C ARG A 524 -3.83 -17.26 9.81
N ILE A 525 -2.53 -17.28 9.96
CA ILE A 525 -1.84 -17.87 11.09
C ILE A 525 -0.91 -16.86 11.74
N THR A 526 -0.87 -16.86 13.07
CA THR A 526 0.11 -16.10 13.85
C THR A 526 0.88 -17.08 14.72
N PRO A 527 2.13 -17.45 14.37
CA PRO A 527 2.98 -18.24 15.23
C PRO A 527 3.34 -17.46 16.49
N GLN A 528 3.53 -18.15 17.61
CA GLN A 528 3.88 -17.51 18.88
C GLN A 528 5.12 -16.63 18.76
N GLY A 529 4.97 -15.36 19.15
CA GLY A 529 6.05 -14.36 19.08
C GLY A 529 6.41 -13.86 17.68
N LEU A 530 5.64 -14.23 16.66
CA LEU A 530 5.81 -13.74 15.30
C LEU A 530 4.58 -12.95 14.83
N ARG A 531 4.70 -12.26 13.71
CA ARG A 531 3.59 -11.57 13.06
C ARG A 531 2.62 -12.53 12.39
N THR A 532 1.49 -12.00 11.96
CA THR A 532 0.48 -12.75 11.21
C THR A 532 0.93 -13.01 9.76
N SER A 533 0.60 -14.19 9.24
CA SER A 533 0.88 -14.61 7.87
C SER A 533 0.03 -13.87 6.83
N ASN A 534 0.26 -14.20 5.55
CA ASN A 534 -0.69 -13.94 4.47
C ASN A 534 -2.07 -14.55 4.76
N THR A 535 -3.12 -13.93 4.23
CA THR A 535 -4.49 -14.43 4.31
C THR A 535 -4.79 -15.35 3.12
N ILE A 536 -5.34 -16.53 3.40
CA ILE A 536 -5.79 -17.50 2.38
C ILE A 536 -7.30 -17.39 2.23
N SER A 537 -7.77 -17.35 1.00
CA SER A 537 -9.20 -17.49 0.66
C SER A 537 -9.52 -18.96 0.38
N VAL A 538 -10.48 -19.52 1.10
CA VAL A 538 -11.00 -20.86 0.88
C VAL A 538 -12.27 -20.75 0.07
N VAL A 539 -12.26 -21.28 -1.16
CA VAL A 539 -13.41 -21.25 -2.06
C VAL A 539 -13.81 -22.67 -2.39
N TYR A 540 -14.98 -23.06 -1.93
CA TYR A 540 -15.61 -24.30 -2.40
C TYR A 540 -16.10 -24.09 -3.84
N LYS A 541 -15.70 -25.01 -4.73
CA LYS A 541 -16.25 -25.08 -6.08
C LYS A 541 -17.02 -26.38 -6.19
N PRO A 542 -18.36 -26.34 -6.30
CA PRO A 542 -19.11 -27.56 -6.59
C PRO A 542 -18.55 -28.17 -7.88
N SER A 543 -18.34 -29.48 -7.87
CA SER A 543 -18.04 -30.19 -9.10
C SER A 543 -19.25 -30.01 -10.01
N THR A 544 -19.14 -29.16 -11.03
CA THR A 544 -20.05 -29.31 -12.16
C THR A 544 -19.77 -30.69 -12.73
N ASP A 545 -20.77 -31.56 -12.76
CA ASP A 545 -20.69 -32.86 -13.40
C ASP A 545 -20.14 -32.70 -14.81
N VAL A 546 -18.86 -32.97 -14.96
CA VAL A 546 -18.24 -33.08 -16.26
C VAL A 546 -18.47 -34.52 -16.68
N THR A 547 -19.54 -34.73 -17.41
CA THR A 547 -19.86 -36.01 -18.04
C THR A 547 -18.99 -36.32 -19.26
N ASP A 548 -17.82 -35.67 -19.42
CA ASP A 548 -16.83 -35.99 -20.45
C ASP A 548 -15.41 -35.66 -19.98
N LEU A 549 -14.90 -36.41 -19.00
CA LEU A 549 -13.47 -36.56 -18.84
C LEU A 549 -13.03 -37.87 -19.49
N PRO A 550 -11.95 -37.88 -20.30
CA PRO A 550 -11.36 -39.13 -20.74
C PRO A 550 -10.98 -39.94 -19.50
N THR A 551 -11.51 -41.14 -19.44
CA THR A 551 -11.29 -42.12 -18.38
C THR A 551 -9.80 -42.47 -18.31
N HIS A 552 -9.06 -41.81 -17.51
CA HIS A 552 -7.87 -42.16 -16.72
C HIS A 552 -7.02 -40.92 -16.43
N PRO A 553 -7.16 -40.27 -15.27
CA PRO A 553 -6.05 -39.46 -14.77
C PRO A 553 -4.97 -40.46 -14.32
N THR A 554 -3.84 -40.48 -14.98
CA THR A 554 -2.66 -41.16 -14.45
C THR A 554 -2.33 -40.49 -13.12
N LYS A 555 -2.36 -41.28 -12.02
CA LYS A 555 -2.05 -40.76 -10.69
C LYS A 555 -0.65 -40.19 -10.71
N ALA A 556 -0.53 -38.92 -10.33
CA ALA A 556 0.77 -38.30 -10.08
C ALA A 556 1.52 -39.13 -9.03
N GLN A 557 2.73 -39.56 -9.36
CA GLN A 557 3.60 -40.34 -8.49
C GLN A 557 4.78 -39.50 -8.03
N LYS A 558 5.09 -39.56 -6.74
CA LYS A 558 6.30 -38.97 -6.21
C LYS A 558 7.47 -39.91 -6.52
N ILE A 559 8.48 -39.43 -7.18
CA ILE A 559 9.71 -40.17 -7.47
C ILE A 559 10.91 -39.43 -6.88
N ILE A 560 11.90 -40.19 -6.41
CA ILE A 560 13.17 -39.63 -5.97
C ILE A 560 14.22 -40.06 -6.99
N GLN A 561 14.88 -39.10 -7.62
CA GLN A 561 15.97 -39.32 -8.55
C GLN A 561 17.13 -38.43 -8.14
N ASP A 562 18.33 -39.02 -8.03
CA ASP A 562 19.57 -38.35 -7.59
C ASP A 562 19.41 -37.55 -6.26
N GLY A 563 18.62 -38.14 -5.32
CA GLY A 563 18.38 -37.53 -4.00
C GLY A 563 17.38 -36.35 -4.02
N LYS A 564 16.76 -36.04 -5.15
CA LYS A 564 15.77 -34.97 -5.30
C LYS A 564 14.37 -35.55 -5.55
N LEU A 565 13.37 -34.87 -4.99
CA LEU A 565 11.97 -35.23 -5.16
C LEU A 565 11.40 -34.63 -6.45
N TYR A 566 10.75 -35.47 -7.24
CA TYR A 566 10.03 -35.09 -8.46
C TYR A 566 8.62 -35.66 -8.46
N ILE A 567 7.78 -35.13 -9.33
CA ILE A 567 6.41 -35.60 -9.60
C ILE A 567 6.38 -36.17 -11.01
N LEU A 568 6.07 -37.46 -11.14
CA LEU A 568 5.80 -38.11 -12.43
C LEU A 568 4.31 -38.09 -12.71
N GLN A 569 3.91 -37.43 -13.78
CA GLN A 569 2.52 -37.40 -14.25
C GLN A 569 2.51 -37.38 -15.77
N ASP A 570 1.64 -38.18 -16.37
CA ASP A 570 1.46 -38.30 -17.84
C ASP A 570 2.78 -38.49 -18.59
N ASN A 571 3.65 -39.38 -18.09
CA ASN A 571 5.00 -39.67 -18.61
C ASN A 571 5.96 -38.48 -18.66
N LYS A 572 5.65 -37.41 -17.93
CA LYS A 572 6.53 -36.26 -17.73
C LYS A 572 6.98 -36.17 -16.28
N ILE A 573 8.24 -35.82 -16.09
CA ILE A 573 8.80 -35.56 -14.75
C ILE A 573 8.76 -34.06 -14.50
N TYR A 574 8.25 -33.68 -13.34
CA TYR A 574 8.17 -32.29 -12.91
C TYR A 574 8.98 -32.11 -11.65
N THR A 575 9.64 -30.98 -11.51
CA THR A 575 10.19 -30.57 -10.22
C THR A 575 9.05 -30.31 -9.21
N VAL A 576 9.35 -30.26 -7.94
CA VAL A 576 8.36 -29.88 -6.90
C VAL A 576 7.78 -28.47 -7.11
N LEU A 577 8.41 -27.66 -7.94
CA LEU A 577 7.95 -26.35 -8.34
C LEU A 577 7.08 -26.35 -9.61
N GLY A 578 6.75 -27.54 -10.15
CA GLY A 578 5.90 -27.70 -11.33
C GLY A 578 6.58 -27.47 -12.68
N GLN A 579 7.89 -27.33 -12.73
CA GLN A 579 8.67 -27.21 -13.97
C GLN A 579 8.91 -28.59 -14.56
N VAL A 580 8.78 -28.75 -15.89
CA VAL A 580 9.14 -30.00 -16.58
C VAL A 580 10.65 -30.21 -16.43
N TYR A 581 11.03 -31.38 -15.94
CA TYR A 581 12.42 -31.79 -15.87
C TYR A 581 12.81 -32.46 -17.18
N GLU A 582 13.58 -31.77 -18.00
CA GLU A 582 14.24 -32.33 -19.17
C GLU A 582 15.64 -32.80 -18.77
N LYS A 583 16.00 -34.05 -19.12
CA LYS A 583 17.28 -34.67 -18.77
C LYS A 583 18.37 -34.21 -19.73
#